data_2d8ca6604fb1e9b7f07ec439cd1732d7
#
_entry.id   2d8ca6604fb1e9b7f07ec439cd1732d7
#
_cell.length_a   1.000
_cell.length_b   1.000
_cell.length_c   1.000
_cell.angle_alpha   90.00
_cell.angle_beta   90.00
_cell.angle_gamma   90.00
#
_symmetry.space_group_name_H-M   'P 1'
#
loop_
_entity.id
_entity.type
_entity.pdbx_description
1 polymer ?
#
loop_
_entity_poly.entity_id
_entity_poly.type
_entity_poly.pdbx_seq_one_letter_code
_entity_poly.pdbx_strand_id
1 'polypeptide(L)'
;MREETAKELGVKPMATWVAGALGGVDPSIMGVGPVASTKKVLAKTGMDINDFDLIEANEAFAAQSLAVQADLKFSNDVLNVNGGAIALGHPVGASGCRILVTLLHEMQKRDAKKGLATLCIGGGMGCSTIVERD
;
A
#
# COMPACT_ATOMS: atom_id res chain seq x y z
N MET A 1 11.00 -13.37 -4.78
CA MET A 1 12.23 -13.97 -5.36
C MET A 1 12.87 -13.00 -6.34
N ARG A 2 14.07 -13.25 -6.82
CA ARG A 2 14.70 -12.48 -7.90
C ARG A 2 14.08 -12.86 -9.25
N GLU A 3 14.16 -11.95 -10.22
CA GLU A 3 13.62 -12.17 -11.57
C GLU A 3 14.28 -13.38 -12.27
N GLU A 4 15.61 -13.50 -12.14
CA GLU A 4 16.37 -14.63 -12.71
C GLU A 4 15.85 -15.97 -12.15
N THR A 5 15.63 -16.04 -10.83
CA THR A 5 15.10 -17.24 -10.18
C THR A 5 13.69 -17.57 -10.66
N ALA A 6 12.84 -16.55 -10.87
CA ALA A 6 11.49 -16.77 -11.41
C ALA A 6 11.54 -17.37 -12.82
N LYS A 7 12.46 -16.87 -13.68
CA LYS A 7 12.68 -17.40 -15.03
C LYS A 7 13.20 -18.83 -15.00
N GLU A 8 14.21 -19.12 -14.16
CA GLU A 8 14.77 -20.47 -13.99
C GLU A 8 13.72 -21.50 -13.53
N LEU A 9 12.80 -21.09 -12.63
CA LEU A 9 11.73 -21.94 -12.11
C LEU A 9 10.49 -21.97 -13.04
N GLY A 10 10.44 -21.19 -14.11
CA GLY A 10 9.30 -21.11 -15.01
C GLY A 10 8.03 -20.55 -14.36
N VAL A 11 8.17 -19.75 -13.27
CA VAL A 11 7.03 -19.15 -12.58
C VAL A 11 6.78 -17.74 -13.09
N LYS A 12 5.50 -17.40 -13.33
CA LYS A 12 5.10 -16.04 -13.74
C LYS A 12 4.95 -15.17 -12.50
N PRO A 13 5.72 -14.07 -12.35
CA PRO A 13 5.53 -13.12 -11.27
C PRO A 13 4.13 -12.48 -11.31
N MET A 14 3.54 -12.24 -10.16
CA MET A 14 2.28 -11.47 -10.06
C MET A 14 2.52 -9.98 -10.30
N ALA A 15 3.64 -9.47 -9.80
CA ALA A 15 4.08 -8.09 -9.94
C ALA A 15 5.58 -7.99 -9.62
N THR A 16 6.18 -6.86 -9.97
CA THR A 16 7.54 -6.47 -9.58
C THR A 16 7.45 -5.48 -8.41
N TRP A 17 8.24 -5.71 -7.36
CA TRP A 17 8.41 -4.74 -6.29
C TRP A 17 9.31 -3.59 -6.77
N VAL A 18 8.81 -2.37 -6.75
CA VAL A 18 9.50 -1.17 -7.22
C VAL A 18 10.29 -0.51 -6.10
N ALA A 19 9.59 -0.17 -5.03
CA ALA A 19 10.19 0.52 -3.90
C ALA A 19 9.35 0.37 -2.63
N GLY A 20 9.98 0.62 -1.49
CA GLY A 20 9.32 0.79 -0.22
C GLY A 20 10.00 1.84 0.64
N ALA A 21 9.26 2.37 1.60
CA ALA A 21 9.76 3.30 2.59
C ALA A 21 9.07 3.14 3.94
N LEU A 22 9.83 3.42 4.99
CA LEU A 22 9.32 3.62 6.35
C LEU A 22 9.27 5.12 6.63
N GLY A 23 8.22 5.57 7.28
CA GLY A 23 8.06 6.95 7.75
C GLY A 23 7.85 6.98 9.27
N GLY A 24 8.31 8.04 9.92
CA GLY A 24 8.09 8.29 11.34
C GLY A 24 7.24 9.53 11.55
N VAL A 25 6.35 9.49 12.55
CA VAL A 25 5.55 10.62 13.05
C VAL A 25 5.54 10.58 14.57
N ASP A 26 5.04 11.63 15.20
CA ASP A 26 4.83 11.63 16.65
C ASP A 26 3.93 10.44 17.05
N PRO A 27 4.30 9.64 18.07
CA PRO A 27 3.49 8.51 18.52
C PRO A 27 2.04 8.84 18.88
N SER A 28 1.76 10.07 19.36
CA SER A 28 0.40 10.52 19.68
C SER A 28 -0.53 10.62 18.47
N ILE A 29 0.05 10.73 17.27
CA ILE A 29 -0.66 10.76 15.99
C ILE A 29 -0.23 9.61 15.07
N MET A 30 0.08 8.45 15.64
CA MET A 30 0.66 7.31 14.91
C MET A 30 -0.15 6.90 13.67
N GLY A 31 -1.47 7.12 13.70
CA GLY A 31 -2.37 6.79 12.61
C GLY A 31 -2.03 7.45 11.27
N VAL A 32 -1.36 8.61 11.28
CA VAL A 32 -0.93 9.30 10.06
C VAL A 32 0.48 8.89 9.58
N GLY A 33 1.07 7.87 10.17
CA GLY A 33 2.33 7.25 9.69
C GLY A 33 2.35 6.93 8.19
N PRO A 34 1.25 6.43 7.58
CA PRO A 34 1.15 6.22 6.14
C PRO A 34 1.43 7.46 5.29
N VAL A 35 1.10 8.65 5.78
CA VAL A 35 1.39 9.90 5.07
C VAL A 35 2.89 10.10 4.93
N ALA A 36 3.64 9.93 6.02
CA ALA A 36 5.09 10.09 6.03
C ALA A 36 5.79 9.04 5.15
N SER A 37 5.38 7.77 5.25
CA SER A 37 5.98 6.69 4.45
C SER A 37 5.64 6.80 2.98
N THR A 38 4.40 7.17 2.63
CA THR A 38 3.97 7.36 1.23
C THR A 38 4.69 8.53 0.59
N LYS A 39 4.70 9.71 1.23
CA LYS A 39 5.47 10.86 0.70
C LYS A 39 6.95 10.52 0.46
N LYS A 40 7.55 9.72 1.36
CA LYS A 40 8.94 9.29 1.23
C LYS A 40 9.15 8.32 0.08
N VAL A 41 8.27 7.36 -0.15
CA VAL A 41 8.40 6.43 -1.29
C VAL A 41 8.13 7.12 -2.62
N LEU A 42 7.17 8.05 -2.68
CA LEU A 42 6.91 8.87 -3.85
C LEU A 42 8.14 9.73 -4.22
N ALA A 43 8.72 10.42 -3.24
CA ALA A 43 9.96 11.19 -3.46
C ALA A 43 11.14 10.31 -3.94
N LYS A 44 11.23 9.08 -3.46
CA LYS A 44 12.26 8.12 -3.86
C LYS A 44 12.11 7.65 -5.30
N THR A 45 10.88 7.52 -5.79
CA THR A 45 10.56 6.98 -7.12
C THR A 45 10.28 8.05 -8.16
N GLY A 46 10.05 9.29 -7.75
CA GLY A 46 9.61 10.38 -8.63
C GLY A 46 8.15 10.24 -9.08
N MET A 47 7.38 9.35 -8.44
CA MET A 47 5.96 9.14 -8.75
C MET A 47 5.07 10.13 -8.00
N ASP A 48 3.89 10.39 -8.56
CA ASP A 48 2.79 11.11 -7.91
C ASP A 48 1.73 10.13 -7.40
N ILE A 49 0.93 10.57 -6.41
CA ILE A 49 -0.14 9.75 -5.85
C ILE A 49 -1.22 9.39 -6.87
N ASN A 50 -1.39 10.19 -7.91
CA ASN A 50 -2.34 9.97 -9.00
C ASN A 50 -1.82 8.99 -10.07
N ASP A 51 -0.59 8.51 -9.95
CA ASP A 51 -0.02 7.52 -10.89
C ASP A 51 -0.51 6.08 -10.59
N PHE A 52 -1.18 5.87 -9.45
CA PHE A 52 -1.60 4.54 -9.03
C PHE A 52 -3.00 4.21 -9.51
N ASP A 53 -3.13 3.04 -10.14
CA ASP A 53 -4.42 2.48 -10.55
C ASP A 53 -5.22 1.91 -9.38
N LEU A 54 -4.51 1.41 -8.33
CA LEU A 54 -5.09 0.84 -7.14
C LEU A 54 -4.25 1.17 -5.90
N ILE A 55 -4.95 1.46 -4.80
CA ILE A 55 -4.35 1.75 -3.50
C ILE A 55 -5.04 0.90 -2.42
N GLU A 56 -4.27 0.18 -1.65
CA GLU A 56 -4.68 -0.46 -0.41
C GLU A 56 -4.08 0.30 0.78
N ALA A 57 -4.89 1.08 1.47
CA ALA A 57 -4.53 1.76 2.70
C ALA A 57 -5.24 1.09 3.88
N ASN A 58 -4.47 0.54 4.82
CA ASN A 58 -5.05 -0.20 5.92
C ASN A 58 -5.91 0.68 6.83
N GLU A 59 -7.13 0.27 7.07
CA GLU A 59 -8.12 0.96 7.92
C GLU A 59 -7.99 0.46 9.37
N ALA A 60 -6.93 0.86 10.08
CA ALA A 60 -6.80 0.55 11.50
C ALA A 60 -7.91 1.21 12.34
N PHE A 61 -8.28 2.43 11.97
CA PHE A 61 -9.39 3.20 12.55
C PHE A 61 -10.03 4.08 11.46
N ALA A 62 -11.35 4.31 11.52
CA ALA A 62 -12.06 5.12 10.54
C ALA A 62 -11.54 6.57 10.49
N ALA A 63 -11.37 7.20 11.65
CA ALA A 63 -10.85 8.57 11.72
C ALA A 63 -9.42 8.69 11.16
N GLN A 64 -8.56 7.69 11.43
CA GLN A 64 -7.21 7.61 10.90
C GLN A 64 -7.22 7.48 9.37
N SER A 65 -8.08 6.64 8.83
CA SER A 65 -8.20 6.43 7.37
C SER A 65 -8.61 7.72 6.66
N LEU A 66 -9.57 8.45 7.21
CA LEU A 66 -10.00 9.76 6.69
C LEU A 66 -8.87 10.80 6.75
N ALA A 67 -8.09 10.84 7.83
CA ALA A 67 -6.95 11.75 7.95
C ALA A 67 -5.86 11.44 6.91
N VAL A 68 -5.52 10.18 6.72
CA VAL A 68 -4.54 9.75 5.69
C VAL A 68 -5.02 10.11 4.30
N GLN A 69 -6.30 9.86 3.99
CA GLN A 69 -6.89 10.21 2.70
C GLN A 69 -6.89 11.72 2.46
N ALA A 70 -7.25 12.52 3.47
CA ALA A 70 -7.25 13.98 3.36
C ALA A 70 -5.85 14.55 3.06
N ASP A 71 -4.81 13.98 3.67
CA ASP A 71 -3.43 14.41 3.47
C ASP A 71 -2.83 13.95 2.13
N LEU A 72 -3.09 12.72 1.73
CA LEU A 72 -2.53 12.13 0.50
C LEU A 72 -3.41 12.39 -0.73
N LYS A 73 -4.69 12.72 -0.53
CA LYS A 73 -5.66 13.10 -1.57
C LYS A 73 -5.92 12.04 -2.64
N PHE A 74 -5.78 10.76 -2.31
CA PHE A 74 -6.13 9.72 -3.26
C PHE A 74 -7.66 9.58 -3.45
N SER A 75 -8.06 9.20 -4.67
CA SER A 75 -9.47 9.01 -5.02
C SER A 75 -10.07 7.78 -4.33
N ASN A 76 -11.34 7.87 -3.99
CA ASN A 76 -12.13 6.73 -3.53
C ASN A 76 -12.30 5.65 -4.63
N ASP A 77 -12.18 6.01 -5.90
CA ASP A 77 -12.36 5.08 -7.02
C ASP A 77 -11.26 4.01 -7.08
N VAL A 78 -10.08 4.33 -6.52
CA VAL A 78 -8.91 3.44 -6.52
C VAL A 78 -8.57 2.90 -5.13
N LEU A 79 -9.22 3.43 -4.07
CA LEU A 79 -8.91 3.09 -2.68
C LEU A 79 -9.73 1.90 -2.19
N ASN A 80 -9.04 0.86 -1.66
CA ASN A 80 -9.67 -0.27 -0.95
C ASN A 80 -10.92 -0.80 -1.68
N VAL A 81 -10.84 -0.98 -2.97
CA VAL A 81 -11.97 -1.27 -3.87
C VAL A 81 -12.72 -2.57 -3.57
N ASN A 82 -12.15 -3.43 -2.75
CA ASN A 82 -12.77 -4.67 -2.24
C ASN A 82 -13.19 -4.55 -0.75
N GLY A 83 -13.25 -3.34 -0.21
CA GLY A 83 -13.42 -3.09 1.21
C GLY A 83 -12.10 -3.16 1.97
N GLY A 84 -12.01 -2.45 3.08
CA GLY A 84 -10.85 -2.38 3.94
C GLY A 84 -11.06 -3.09 5.28
N ALA A 85 -10.15 -2.88 6.23
CA ALA A 85 -10.12 -3.57 7.52
C ALA A 85 -11.36 -3.29 8.39
N ILE A 86 -12.07 -2.17 8.20
CA ILE A 86 -13.32 -1.89 8.91
C ILE A 86 -14.39 -2.96 8.59
N ALA A 87 -14.43 -3.40 7.33
CA ALA A 87 -15.34 -4.45 6.88
C ALA A 87 -14.77 -5.86 7.07
N LEU A 88 -13.47 -6.05 6.81
CA LEU A 88 -12.81 -7.37 6.73
C LEU A 88 -12.13 -7.79 8.03
N GLY A 89 -11.83 -6.87 8.92
CA GLY A 89 -11.05 -7.07 10.14
C GLY A 89 -9.58 -6.67 9.95
N HIS A 90 -8.93 -6.40 11.09
CA HIS A 90 -7.52 -5.99 11.15
C HIS A 90 -6.67 -7.02 11.90
N PRO A 91 -6.22 -8.09 11.24
CA PRO A 91 -5.29 -9.04 11.85
C PRO A 91 -3.90 -8.40 11.97
N VAL A 92 -3.62 -7.76 13.10
CA VAL A 92 -2.46 -6.86 13.30
C VAL A 92 -1.14 -7.47 12.81
N GLY A 93 -0.90 -8.74 13.10
CA GLY A 93 0.32 -9.44 12.65
C GLY A 93 0.34 -9.83 11.16
N ALA A 94 -0.78 -9.71 10.46
CA ALA A 94 -0.91 -10.14 9.05
C ALA A 94 -1.43 -9.05 8.11
N SER A 95 -1.81 -7.86 8.62
CA SER A 95 -2.46 -6.82 7.78
C SER A 95 -1.59 -6.34 6.64
N GLY A 96 -0.27 -6.25 6.81
CA GLY A 96 0.64 -5.91 5.70
C GLY A 96 0.58 -6.94 4.56
N CYS A 97 0.57 -8.22 4.89
CA CYS A 97 0.38 -9.29 3.92
C CYS A 97 -1.02 -9.24 3.30
N ARG A 98 -2.06 -9.05 4.12
CA ARG A 98 -3.46 -8.98 3.67
C ARG A 98 -3.66 -7.91 2.61
N ILE A 99 -3.25 -6.65 2.89
CA ILE A 99 -3.43 -5.55 1.94
C ILE A 99 -2.64 -5.78 0.64
N LEU A 100 -1.41 -6.28 0.72
CA LEU A 100 -0.60 -6.57 -0.46
C LEU A 100 -1.20 -7.69 -1.31
N VAL A 101 -1.68 -8.77 -0.70
CA VAL A 101 -2.35 -9.88 -1.41
C VAL A 101 -3.62 -9.39 -2.10
N THR A 102 -4.46 -8.61 -1.41
CA THR A 102 -5.67 -8.01 -1.99
C THR A 102 -5.31 -7.14 -3.21
N LEU A 103 -4.31 -6.26 -3.06
CA LEU A 103 -3.83 -5.39 -4.12
C LEU A 103 -3.39 -6.18 -5.35
N LEU A 104 -2.53 -7.18 -5.18
CA LEU A 104 -1.99 -7.98 -6.28
C LEU A 104 -3.07 -8.73 -7.06
N HIS A 105 -4.04 -9.33 -6.36
CA HIS A 105 -5.14 -10.03 -7.02
C HIS A 105 -6.09 -9.09 -7.75
N GLU A 106 -6.38 -7.92 -7.16
CA GLU A 106 -7.23 -6.95 -7.83
C GLU A 106 -6.53 -6.29 -9.03
N MET A 107 -5.22 -6.05 -8.92
CA MET A 107 -4.41 -5.62 -10.07
C MET A 107 -4.47 -6.62 -11.23
N GLN A 108 -4.42 -7.92 -10.93
CA GLN A 108 -4.57 -8.95 -11.99
C GLN A 108 -5.96 -8.93 -12.61
N LYS A 109 -6.99 -8.81 -11.79
CA LYS A 109 -8.38 -8.83 -12.24
C LYS A 109 -8.76 -7.64 -13.13
N ARG A 110 -8.24 -6.45 -12.82
CA ARG A 110 -8.52 -5.21 -13.56
C ARG A 110 -7.49 -4.87 -14.63
N ASP A 111 -6.43 -5.66 -14.77
CA ASP A 111 -5.24 -5.36 -15.57
C ASP A 111 -4.59 -4.02 -15.18
N ALA A 112 -4.68 -3.67 -13.89
CA ALA A 112 -4.06 -2.49 -13.30
C ALA A 112 -2.54 -2.65 -13.27
N LYS A 113 -1.80 -1.57 -13.55
CA LYS A 113 -0.34 -1.61 -13.72
C LYS A 113 0.41 -1.17 -12.48
N LYS A 114 -0.05 -0.15 -11.77
CA LYS A 114 0.63 0.42 -10.61
C LYS A 114 -0.22 0.30 -9.35
N GLY A 115 0.36 -0.25 -8.30
CA GLY A 115 -0.29 -0.43 -7.02
C GLY A 115 0.53 0.10 -5.84
N LEU A 116 -0.17 0.71 -4.88
CA LEU A 116 0.40 1.18 -3.62
C LEU A 116 -0.29 0.46 -2.46
N ALA A 117 0.49 -0.10 -1.54
CA ALA A 117 0.01 -0.59 -0.25
C ALA A 117 0.65 0.21 0.87
N THR A 118 -0.15 0.69 1.83
CA THR A 118 0.33 1.48 2.96
C THR A 118 -0.42 1.16 4.26
N LEU A 119 0.28 1.23 5.39
CA LEU A 119 -0.30 1.02 6.71
C LEU A 119 0.45 1.78 7.80
N CYS A 120 -0.26 2.10 8.88
CA CYS A 120 0.34 2.63 10.11
C CYS A 120 0.89 1.49 10.97
N ILE A 121 1.84 1.81 11.81
CA ILE A 121 2.50 0.88 12.73
C ILE A 121 2.59 1.56 14.09
N GLY A 122 2.35 0.81 15.17
CA GLY A 122 2.46 1.31 16.54
C GLY A 122 3.81 1.97 16.82
N GLY A 123 3.82 2.99 17.67
CA GLY A 123 5.01 3.79 17.98
C GLY A 123 5.24 4.99 17.05
N GLY A 124 4.28 5.33 16.19
CA GLY A 124 4.39 6.50 15.30
C GLY A 124 5.08 6.20 13.98
N MET A 125 4.84 5.03 13.41
CA MET A 125 5.47 4.62 12.16
C MET A 125 4.45 4.37 11.06
N GLY A 126 4.91 4.45 9.79
CA GLY A 126 4.19 3.99 8.61
C GLY A 126 5.11 3.18 7.70
N CYS A 127 4.50 2.29 6.94
CA CYS A 127 5.18 1.54 5.88
C CYS A 127 4.39 1.67 4.58
N SER A 128 5.08 1.94 3.49
CA SER A 128 4.48 1.98 2.14
C SER A 128 5.32 1.18 1.17
N THR A 129 4.65 0.49 0.26
CA THR A 129 5.30 -0.29 -0.80
C THR A 129 4.60 -0.07 -2.13
N ILE A 130 5.38 -0.02 -3.21
CA ILE A 130 4.91 0.15 -4.58
C ILE A 130 5.23 -1.12 -5.35
N VAL A 131 4.25 -1.59 -6.11
CA VAL A 131 4.38 -2.72 -7.02
C VAL A 131 3.88 -2.33 -8.42
N GLU A 132 4.50 -2.92 -9.45
CA GLU A 132 4.11 -2.72 -10.86
C GLU A 132 3.90 -4.07 -11.55
N ARG A 133 3.04 -4.07 -12.56
CA ARG A 133 2.80 -5.19 -13.48
C ARG A 133 3.02 -4.74 -14.93
N ASP A 134 3.50 -5.68 -15.72
CA ASP A 134 3.61 -5.52 -17.17
C ASP A 134 2.25 -5.43 -17.86
#